data_46afc51daa162a9b58be292ee77d3a93
#
_entry.id   46afc51daa162a9b58be292ee77d3a93
#
_cell.length_a   1.000
_cell.length_b   1.000
_cell.length_c   1.000
_cell.angle_alpha   90.00
_cell.angle_beta   90.00
_cell.angle_gamma   90.00
#
_symmetry.space_group_name_H-M   'P 1'
#
loop_
_entity.id
_entity.type
_entity.pdbx_description
1 polymer ?
#
loop_
_entity_poly.entity_id
_entity_poly.type
_entity_poly.pdbx_seq_one_letter_code
_entity_poly.pdbx_strand_id
1 'polypeptide(L)'
;AIVKTRVIQQAITEDCLFNVISKWCQSGSGCKNRSIKILTAFASGAGVAALSPLFDVFLGYDGNTIEIICGIDRNGTDAEAIRMLYNLQETHYSTLKVSIFKAPSRSAIFHPKLYINERGGKIDFVIGSANLTSGGLGLNFESIVLYEDVPRSNKEARNAISIWKTYAEPHSPLSHSYLKALTSEERTSLLRRMPKKSVWEKRSTKREVTELWKPLSHVPLANSTIVQHRKPTPLSAFQGDYLLMDVLKETRRTQMQLPLPVVTGFFRVKRGEHAEVNVAILSPEGLTQPIRRPLVMSGTSMRRIEVPEIKTRARNLAILFLKLRGRRRFAYCILPRESDSYRVADQLLENHGQQGAKERRFLIGRKGNKQWAVVKTLLPK
;
A
#
# COMPACT_ATOMS: atom_id res chain seq x y z
N ALA A 1 -28.93 -6.04 -19.01
CA ALA A 1 -28.85 -5.08 -17.90
C ALA A 1 -28.17 -3.82 -18.41
N ILE A 2 -28.69 -2.66 -18.03
CA ILE A 2 -28.10 -1.36 -18.36
C ILE A 2 -26.79 -1.25 -17.59
N VAL A 3 -25.69 -1.00 -18.31
CA VAL A 3 -24.36 -0.80 -17.72
C VAL A 3 -24.29 0.62 -17.15
N LYS A 4 -23.96 0.74 -15.88
CA LYS A 4 -23.76 2.07 -15.27
C LYS A 4 -22.41 2.62 -15.71
N THR A 5 -22.48 3.69 -16.50
CA THR A 5 -21.30 4.36 -17.08
C THR A 5 -21.27 5.81 -16.66
N ARG A 6 -20.10 6.31 -16.31
CA ARG A 6 -19.89 7.69 -15.89
C ARG A 6 -18.61 8.27 -16.49
N VAL A 7 -18.71 9.44 -17.11
CA VAL A 7 -17.55 10.21 -17.56
C VAL A 7 -17.08 11.09 -16.41
N ILE A 8 -15.82 11.04 -16.09
CA ILE A 8 -15.18 11.87 -15.09
C ILE A 8 -14.19 12.78 -15.81
N GLN A 9 -14.42 14.07 -15.72
CA GLN A 9 -13.46 15.10 -16.16
C GLN A 9 -12.70 15.59 -14.93
N GLN A 10 -11.58 14.92 -14.67
CA GLN A 10 -10.74 15.19 -13.51
C GLN A 10 -10.28 16.64 -13.51
N ALA A 11 -10.12 17.23 -12.33
CA ALA A 11 -9.87 18.63 -12.05
C ALA A 11 -11.03 19.60 -12.41
N ILE A 12 -12.11 19.11 -13.05
CA ILE A 12 -13.35 19.88 -13.31
C ILE A 12 -14.49 19.33 -12.45
N THR A 13 -14.61 18.00 -12.39
CA THR A 13 -15.60 17.32 -11.53
C THR A 13 -15.00 17.03 -10.15
N GLU A 14 -15.86 16.81 -9.16
CA GLU A 14 -15.43 16.44 -7.80
C GLU A 14 -14.77 15.05 -7.70
N ASP A 15 -14.87 14.24 -8.76
CA ASP A 15 -14.35 12.88 -8.78
C ASP A 15 -13.06 12.77 -9.60
N CYS A 16 -12.21 11.82 -9.24
CA CYS A 16 -10.93 11.59 -9.90
C CYS A 16 -10.54 10.09 -9.82
N LEU A 17 -9.52 9.69 -10.56
CA LEU A 17 -9.05 8.31 -10.56
C LEU A 17 -8.65 7.82 -9.16
N PHE A 18 -8.02 8.68 -8.36
CA PHE A 18 -7.66 8.32 -6.98
C PHE A 18 -8.88 7.94 -6.14
N ASN A 19 -9.97 8.69 -6.24
CA ASN A 19 -11.20 8.40 -5.51
C ASN A 19 -11.83 7.08 -5.95
N VAL A 20 -11.78 6.77 -7.24
CA VAL A 20 -12.28 5.49 -7.79
C VAL A 20 -11.49 4.32 -7.20
N ILE A 21 -10.14 4.37 -7.28
CA ILE A 21 -9.28 3.31 -6.74
C ILE A 21 -9.43 3.22 -5.21
N SER A 22 -9.55 4.35 -4.52
CA SER A 22 -9.78 4.38 -3.07
C SER A 22 -11.06 3.64 -2.68
N LYS A 23 -12.15 3.83 -3.45
CA LYS A 23 -13.41 3.07 -3.23
C LYS A 23 -13.21 1.57 -3.43
N TRP A 24 -12.42 1.18 -4.42
CA TRP A 24 -12.13 -0.24 -4.65
C TRP A 24 -11.33 -0.88 -3.52
N CYS A 25 -10.46 -0.12 -2.87
CA CYS A 25 -9.62 -0.59 -1.78
C CYS A 25 -10.28 -0.50 -0.39
N GLN A 26 -11.51 0.03 -0.29
CA GLN A 26 -12.19 0.19 1.00
C GLN A 26 -12.54 -1.16 1.63
N SER A 27 -12.51 -1.18 2.96
CA SER A 27 -12.91 -2.29 3.80
C SER A 27 -14.43 -2.38 3.95
N GLY A 28 -14.97 -3.60 3.99
CA GLY A 28 -16.40 -3.87 4.25
C GLY A 28 -16.76 -5.32 3.99
N SER A 29 -18.02 -5.66 4.12
CA SER A 29 -18.53 -7.00 3.76
C SER A 29 -18.29 -7.26 2.26
N GLY A 30 -17.71 -8.41 1.92
CA GLY A 30 -17.40 -8.78 0.53
C GLY A 30 -16.02 -8.31 0.03
N CYS A 31 -15.10 -7.96 0.91
CA CYS A 31 -13.75 -7.48 0.54
C CYS A 31 -12.73 -8.59 0.21
N LYS A 32 -13.13 -9.86 0.24
CA LYS A 32 -12.28 -11.02 -0.06
C LYS A 32 -12.39 -11.45 -1.53
N ASN A 33 -11.36 -12.17 -2.02
CA ASN A 33 -11.31 -12.77 -3.36
C ASN A 33 -11.56 -11.75 -4.49
N ARG A 34 -10.88 -10.61 -4.40
CA ARG A 34 -10.95 -9.52 -5.37
C ARG A 34 -9.62 -9.36 -6.10
N SER A 35 -9.66 -8.84 -7.30
CA SER A 35 -8.45 -8.59 -8.07
C SER A 35 -8.46 -7.19 -8.65
N ILE A 36 -7.37 -6.45 -8.44
CA ILE A 36 -7.13 -5.18 -9.13
C ILE A 36 -6.05 -5.39 -10.18
N LYS A 37 -6.35 -4.95 -11.42
CA LYS A 37 -5.43 -5.02 -12.55
C LYS A 37 -5.19 -3.62 -13.11
N ILE A 38 -3.94 -3.26 -13.33
CA ILE A 38 -3.54 -1.92 -13.78
C ILE A 38 -2.61 -2.02 -14.98
N LEU A 39 -3.07 -1.46 -16.11
CA LEU A 39 -2.19 -1.10 -17.23
C LEU A 39 -1.95 0.39 -17.16
N THR A 40 -0.71 0.82 -17.07
CA THR A 40 -0.35 2.24 -17.09
C THR A 40 0.85 2.50 -17.98
N ALA A 41 0.75 3.53 -18.81
CA ALA A 41 1.87 3.94 -19.64
C ALA A 41 3.03 4.47 -18.78
N PHE A 42 2.70 5.25 -17.75
CA PHE A 42 3.67 5.94 -16.91
C PHE A 42 3.30 5.83 -15.44
N ALA A 43 4.33 5.76 -14.60
CA ALA A 43 4.19 5.82 -13.15
C ALA A 43 5.21 6.81 -12.56
N SER A 44 4.81 7.50 -11.51
CA SER A 44 5.73 8.34 -10.73
C SER A 44 5.80 7.88 -9.28
N GLY A 45 6.94 8.15 -8.63
CA GLY A 45 7.12 7.84 -7.21
C GLY A 45 6.02 8.44 -6.35
N ALA A 46 5.58 9.67 -6.65
CA ALA A 46 4.47 10.32 -5.95
C ALA A 46 3.12 9.62 -6.18
N GLY A 47 2.85 9.16 -7.42
CA GLY A 47 1.63 8.41 -7.74
C GLY A 47 1.58 7.05 -7.02
N VAL A 48 2.66 6.29 -7.08
CA VAL A 48 2.76 5.01 -6.35
C VAL A 48 2.66 5.24 -4.84
N ALA A 49 3.31 6.28 -4.32
CA ALA A 49 3.24 6.64 -2.90
C ALA A 49 1.82 6.93 -2.43
N ALA A 50 1.01 7.58 -3.26
CA ALA A 50 -0.38 7.89 -2.95
C ALA A 50 -1.25 6.62 -2.82
N LEU A 51 -1.02 5.61 -3.67
CA LEU A 51 -1.81 4.39 -3.69
C LEU A 51 -1.28 3.28 -2.75
N SER A 52 0.00 3.30 -2.40
CA SER A 52 0.61 2.26 -1.55
C SER A 52 -0.18 1.95 -0.27
N PRO A 53 -0.66 2.95 0.52
CA PRO A 53 -1.45 2.65 1.71
C PRO A 53 -2.81 1.99 1.42
N LEU A 54 -3.40 2.29 0.25
CA LEU A 54 -4.65 1.69 -0.18
C LEU A 54 -4.43 0.24 -0.61
N PHE A 55 -3.33 -0.02 -1.31
CA PHE A 55 -2.95 -1.37 -1.71
C PHE A 55 -2.60 -2.24 -0.51
N ASP A 56 -1.91 -1.71 0.50
CA ASP A 56 -1.63 -2.42 1.75
C ASP A 56 -2.94 -2.85 2.45
N VAL A 57 -3.95 -1.96 2.49
CA VAL A 57 -5.27 -2.28 3.05
C VAL A 57 -5.98 -3.35 2.20
N PHE A 58 -5.99 -3.18 0.88
CA PHE A 58 -6.67 -4.10 -0.03
C PHE A 58 -6.07 -5.51 0.02
N LEU A 59 -4.75 -5.61 -0.02
CA LEU A 59 -4.02 -6.89 0.03
C LEU A 59 -4.00 -7.54 1.42
N GLY A 60 -4.47 -6.84 2.43
CA GLY A 60 -4.69 -7.40 3.77
C GLY A 60 -5.91 -8.32 3.88
N TYR A 61 -6.75 -8.40 2.84
CA TYR A 61 -7.89 -9.31 2.80
C TYR A 61 -7.57 -10.59 2.02
N ASP A 62 -8.04 -11.72 2.53
CA ASP A 62 -7.80 -13.06 1.96
C ASP A 62 -8.22 -13.13 0.48
N GLY A 63 -7.36 -13.71 -0.34
CA GLY A 63 -7.59 -13.93 -1.75
C GLY A 63 -7.57 -12.67 -2.63
N ASN A 64 -7.27 -11.51 -2.07
CA ASN A 64 -7.12 -10.28 -2.84
C ASN A 64 -5.76 -10.23 -3.54
N THR A 65 -5.76 -9.82 -4.79
CA THR A 65 -4.55 -9.71 -5.62
C THR A 65 -4.48 -8.38 -6.36
N ILE A 66 -3.26 -7.91 -6.61
CA ILE A 66 -3.00 -6.76 -7.47
C ILE A 66 -1.97 -7.14 -8.52
N GLU A 67 -2.27 -6.84 -9.78
CA GLU A 67 -1.33 -6.99 -10.88
C GLU A 67 -1.14 -5.65 -11.59
N ILE A 68 0.13 -5.24 -11.78
CA ILE A 68 0.47 -3.96 -12.39
C ILE A 68 1.41 -4.20 -13.56
N ILE A 69 1.02 -3.71 -14.74
CA ILE A 69 1.90 -3.62 -15.92
C ILE A 69 2.19 -2.15 -16.17
N CYS A 70 3.46 -1.78 -16.07
CA CYS A 70 3.92 -0.40 -16.17
C CYS A 70 4.88 -0.24 -17.36
N GLY A 71 4.60 0.73 -18.23
CA GLY A 71 5.50 1.13 -19.30
C GLY A 71 6.71 1.92 -18.78
N ILE A 72 7.84 1.81 -19.49
CA ILE A 72 9.07 2.55 -19.17
C ILE A 72 9.60 3.38 -20.35
N ASP A 73 8.78 3.55 -21.36
CA ASP A 73 9.19 4.25 -22.58
C ASP A 73 9.35 5.75 -22.35
N ARG A 74 10.23 6.37 -23.15
CA ARG A 74 10.46 7.83 -23.20
C ARG A 74 10.67 8.52 -21.86
N ASN A 75 11.22 7.82 -20.87
CA ASN A 75 11.44 8.37 -19.54
C ASN A 75 10.17 8.91 -18.85
N GLY A 76 8.99 8.38 -19.21
CA GLY A 76 7.71 8.77 -18.61
C GLY A 76 7.49 8.17 -17.22
N THR A 77 8.16 7.06 -16.92
CA THR A 77 8.21 6.43 -15.59
C THR A 77 9.54 6.76 -14.91
N ASP A 78 9.53 7.13 -13.64
CA ASP A 78 10.74 7.42 -12.89
C ASP A 78 11.26 6.22 -12.09
N ALA A 79 12.54 6.30 -11.71
CA ALA A 79 13.22 5.24 -10.96
C ALA A 79 12.59 5.00 -9.58
N GLU A 80 12.04 6.05 -8.96
CA GLU A 80 11.40 5.93 -7.65
C GLU A 80 10.09 5.12 -7.75
N ALA A 81 9.29 5.34 -8.81
CA ALA A 81 8.09 4.55 -9.06
C ALA A 81 8.42 3.05 -9.15
N ILE A 82 9.41 2.68 -9.96
CA ILE A 82 9.82 1.28 -10.12
C ILE A 82 10.33 0.70 -8.79
N ARG A 83 11.15 1.45 -8.05
CA ARG A 83 11.64 1.01 -6.75
C ARG A 83 10.49 0.75 -5.78
N MET A 84 9.52 1.64 -5.73
CA MET A 84 8.37 1.53 -4.84
C MET A 84 7.45 0.38 -5.22
N LEU A 85 7.17 0.19 -6.51
CA LEU A 85 6.34 -0.91 -7.01
C LEU A 85 6.95 -2.27 -6.65
N TYR A 86 8.26 -2.44 -6.87
CA TYR A 86 8.93 -3.70 -6.51
C TYR A 86 9.08 -3.89 -4.99
N ASN A 87 9.24 -2.83 -4.21
CA ASN A 87 9.19 -2.93 -2.76
C ASN A 87 7.81 -3.36 -2.26
N LEU A 88 6.73 -2.88 -2.88
CA LEU A 88 5.37 -3.35 -2.61
C LEU A 88 5.23 -4.83 -2.98
N GLN A 89 5.75 -5.25 -4.14
CA GLN A 89 5.74 -6.65 -4.54
C GLN A 89 6.54 -7.52 -3.56
N GLU A 90 7.71 -7.10 -3.11
CA GLU A 90 8.49 -7.84 -2.11
C GLU A 90 7.76 -7.94 -0.76
N THR A 91 6.97 -6.93 -0.44
CA THR A 91 6.14 -6.90 0.77
C THR A 91 4.94 -7.84 0.65
N HIS A 92 4.36 -7.95 -0.54
CA HIS A 92 3.16 -8.73 -0.87
C HIS A 92 3.44 -9.75 -1.98
N TYR A 93 4.54 -10.50 -1.86
CA TYR A 93 5.12 -11.29 -2.95
C TYR A 93 4.18 -12.32 -3.58
N SER A 94 3.21 -12.84 -2.83
CA SER A 94 2.23 -13.83 -3.31
C SER A 94 0.97 -13.19 -3.89
N THR A 95 0.70 -11.91 -3.60
CA THR A 95 -0.57 -11.24 -3.90
C THR A 95 -0.42 -9.99 -4.74
N LEU A 96 0.79 -9.43 -4.87
CA LEU A 96 1.07 -8.32 -5.75
C LEU A 96 2.15 -8.68 -6.77
N LYS A 97 1.84 -8.52 -8.05
CA LYS A 97 2.74 -8.77 -9.17
C LYS A 97 2.98 -7.51 -9.97
N VAL A 98 4.25 -7.19 -10.21
CA VAL A 98 4.68 -6.07 -11.05
C VAL A 98 5.41 -6.60 -12.27
N SER A 99 5.02 -6.12 -13.44
CA SER A 99 5.68 -6.40 -14.71
C SER A 99 5.96 -5.09 -15.44
N ILE A 100 7.07 -5.05 -16.13
CA ILE A 100 7.51 -3.88 -16.90
C ILE A 100 7.33 -4.16 -18.38
N PHE A 101 6.69 -3.23 -19.08
CA PHE A 101 6.56 -3.28 -20.51
C PHE A 101 7.50 -2.27 -21.18
N LYS A 102 8.22 -2.73 -22.19
CA LYS A 102 9.06 -1.89 -23.03
C LYS A 102 8.66 -2.08 -24.48
N ALA A 103 8.28 -1.00 -25.16
CA ALA A 103 7.89 -1.04 -26.56
C ALA A 103 9.04 -1.53 -27.48
N PRO A 104 8.71 -2.22 -28.58
CA PRO A 104 9.70 -2.85 -29.47
C PRO A 104 10.59 -1.86 -30.21
N SER A 105 10.14 -0.63 -30.40
CA SER A 105 10.89 0.37 -31.15
C SER A 105 10.87 1.73 -30.45
N ARG A 106 11.81 2.60 -30.78
CA ARG A 106 11.86 3.97 -30.26
C ARG A 106 10.71 4.87 -30.76
N SER A 107 10.05 4.49 -31.86
CA SER A 107 8.90 5.22 -32.41
C SER A 107 7.59 4.83 -31.73
N ALA A 108 7.49 3.62 -31.20
CA ALA A 108 6.33 3.16 -30.45
C ALA A 108 6.47 3.45 -28.94
N ILE A 109 5.35 3.58 -28.26
CA ILE A 109 5.29 3.65 -26.80
C ILE A 109 4.17 2.75 -26.29
N PHE A 110 4.37 2.13 -25.15
CA PHE A 110 3.30 1.49 -24.41
C PHE A 110 2.44 2.58 -23.76
N HIS A 111 1.18 2.75 -24.22
CA HIS A 111 0.37 3.90 -23.81
C HIS A 111 -1.04 3.57 -23.30
N PRO A 112 -1.38 2.33 -22.93
CA PRO A 112 -2.69 2.05 -22.33
C PRO A 112 -2.79 2.61 -20.91
N LYS A 113 -4.02 2.97 -20.52
CA LYS A 113 -4.41 3.29 -19.15
C LYS A 113 -5.74 2.60 -18.92
N LEU A 114 -5.68 1.45 -18.25
CA LEU A 114 -6.82 0.63 -17.92
C LEU A 114 -6.66 0.14 -16.49
N TYR A 115 -7.66 0.36 -15.69
CA TYR A 115 -7.75 -0.06 -14.30
C TYR A 115 -9.00 -0.94 -14.16
N ILE A 116 -8.86 -2.14 -13.63
CA ILE A 116 -9.94 -3.11 -13.47
C ILE A 116 -9.99 -3.55 -12.01
N ASN A 117 -11.19 -3.62 -11.44
CA ASN A 117 -11.47 -4.20 -10.14
C ASN A 117 -12.47 -5.35 -10.35
N GLU A 118 -12.03 -6.59 -10.19
CA GLU A 118 -12.86 -7.78 -10.31
C GLU A 118 -13.40 -8.19 -8.94
N ARG A 119 -14.69 -8.50 -8.85
CA ARG A 119 -15.36 -8.90 -7.61
C ARG A 119 -16.64 -9.71 -7.89
N GLY A 120 -16.74 -10.91 -7.35
CA GLY A 120 -17.98 -11.70 -7.31
C GLY A 120 -18.72 -11.84 -8.66
N GLY A 121 -18.02 -12.07 -9.77
CA GLY A 121 -18.62 -12.21 -11.10
C GLY A 121 -18.96 -10.88 -11.80
N LYS A 122 -18.64 -9.74 -11.18
CA LYS A 122 -18.75 -8.39 -11.75
C LYS A 122 -17.39 -7.75 -11.84
N ILE A 123 -17.29 -6.72 -12.68
CA ILE A 123 -16.11 -5.86 -12.73
C ILE A 123 -16.52 -4.38 -12.71
N ASP A 124 -15.68 -3.57 -12.07
CA ASP A 124 -15.62 -2.15 -12.33
C ASP A 124 -14.36 -1.89 -13.15
N PHE A 125 -14.40 -0.98 -14.09
CA PHE A 125 -13.19 -0.61 -14.80
C PHE A 125 -13.19 0.84 -15.25
N VAL A 126 -11.98 1.40 -15.32
CA VAL A 126 -11.71 2.75 -15.82
C VAL A 126 -10.82 2.65 -17.03
N ILE A 127 -11.17 3.39 -18.06
CA ILE A 127 -10.35 3.62 -19.25
C ILE A 127 -10.30 5.12 -19.57
N GLY A 128 -9.14 5.62 -20.01
CA GLY A 128 -9.01 7.03 -20.37
C GLY A 128 -7.57 7.50 -20.45
N SER A 129 -7.33 8.76 -20.07
CA SER A 129 -6.03 9.42 -20.22
C SER A 129 -5.13 9.30 -18.96
N ALA A 130 -5.69 9.00 -17.79
CA ALA A 130 -5.02 9.08 -16.50
C ALA A 130 -3.99 7.98 -16.25
N ASN A 131 -2.74 8.36 -15.99
CA ASN A 131 -1.63 7.48 -15.65
C ASN A 131 -1.50 7.27 -14.12
N LEU A 132 -0.63 6.33 -13.71
CA LEU A 132 -0.26 6.07 -12.31
C LEU A 132 0.75 7.12 -11.81
N THR A 133 0.44 8.38 -11.98
CA THR A 133 1.21 9.54 -11.55
C THR A 133 0.38 10.42 -10.63
N SER A 134 1.01 11.28 -9.83
CA SER A 134 0.25 12.24 -9.01
C SER A 134 -0.69 13.10 -9.85
N GLY A 135 -0.22 13.52 -11.03
CA GLY A 135 -1.05 14.24 -12.01
C GLY A 135 -2.24 13.42 -12.48
N GLY A 136 -1.98 12.19 -12.97
CA GLY A 136 -3.02 11.30 -13.50
C GLY A 136 -4.01 10.82 -12.45
N LEU A 137 -3.60 10.72 -11.18
CA LEU A 137 -4.49 10.33 -10.08
C LEU A 137 -5.47 11.43 -9.67
N GLY A 138 -5.14 12.71 -9.87
CA GLY A 138 -6.04 13.75 -9.41
C GLY A 138 -5.69 15.19 -9.80
N LEU A 139 -4.45 15.51 -10.14
CA LEU A 139 -4.02 16.91 -10.33
C LEU A 139 -4.13 17.42 -11.76
N ASN A 140 -4.03 16.53 -12.76
CA ASN A 140 -4.15 16.90 -14.16
C ASN A 140 -5.61 16.99 -14.60
N PHE A 141 -5.83 17.72 -15.70
CA PHE A 141 -7.06 17.59 -16.47
C PHE A 141 -7.02 16.27 -17.24
N GLU A 142 -7.79 15.30 -16.77
CA GLU A 142 -7.89 13.98 -17.39
C GLU A 142 -9.36 13.67 -17.71
N SER A 143 -9.58 12.94 -18.80
CA SER A 143 -10.90 12.42 -19.13
C SER A 143 -10.88 10.91 -19.00
N ILE A 144 -11.67 10.37 -18.11
CA ILE A 144 -11.78 8.93 -17.86
C ILE A 144 -13.25 8.50 -17.88
N VAL A 145 -13.48 7.28 -18.32
CA VAL A 145 -14.80 6.62 -18.28
C VAL A 145 -14.75 5.52 -17.25
N LEU A 146 -15.63 5.61 -16.27
CA LEU A 146 -15.84 4.60 -15.26
C LEU A 146 -17.07 3.76 -15.61
N TYR A 147 -16.88 2.45 -15.64
CA TYR A 147 -17.93 1.42 -15.73
C TYR A 147 -18.05 0.75 -14.37
N GLU A 148 -19.27 0.72 -13.82
CA GLU A 148 -19.51 0.19 -12.47
C GLU A 148 -20.46 -1.00 -12.52
N ASP A 149 -20.21 -2.02 -11.68
CA ASP A 149 -21.06 -3.19 -11.46
C ASP A 149 -21.36 -4.00 -12.74
N VAL A 150 -20.43 -3.99 -13.71
CA VAL A 150 -20.63 -4.64 -15.00
C VAL A 150 -20.53 -6.16 -14.84
N PRO A 151 -21.56 -6.95 -15.22
CA PRO A 151 -21.45 -8.40 -15.21
C PRO A 151 -20.29 -8.87 -16.09
N ARG A 152 -19.49 -9.84 -15.63
CA ARG A 152 -18.33 -10.35 -16.38
C ARG A 152 -18.71 -10.95 -17.76
N SER A 153 -19.95 -11.40 -17.91
CA SER A 153 -20.51 -11.89 -19.17
C SER A 153 -20.85 -10.78 -20.18
N ASN A 154 -20.86 -9.52 -19.75
CA ASN A 154 -21.19 -8.40 -20.60
C ASN A 154 -20.04 -8.13 -21.62
N LYS A 155 -20.37 -7.56 -22.78
CA LYS A 155 -19.43 -7.31 -23.88
C LYS A 155 -18.31 -6.34 -23.45
N GLU A 156 -18.64 -5.25 -22.78
CA GLU A 156 -17.70 -4.23 -22.33
C GLU A 156 -16.72 -4.80 -21.31
N ALA A 157 -17.20 -5.61 -20.36
CA ALA A 157 -16.40 -6.32 -19.38
C ALA A 157 -15.42 -7.29 -20.05
N ARG A 158 -15.91 -8.10 -21.01
CA ARG A 158 -15.06 -9.03 -21.77
C ARG A 158 -13.99 -8.29 -22.57
N ASN A 159 -14.33 -7.15 -23.17
CA ASN A 159 -13.37 -6.34 -23.92
C ASN A 159 -12.28 -5.79 -22.98
N ALA A 160 -12.62 -5.24 -21.83
CA ALA A 160 -11.65 -4.75 -20.85
C ALA A 160 -10.71 -5.88 -20.37
N ILE A 161 -11.26 -7.06 -20.07
CA ILE A 161 -10.49 -8.23 -19.68
C ILE A 161 -9.61 -8.71 -20.87
N SER A 162 -10.12 -8.70 -22.09
CA SER A 162 -9.35 -9.09 -23.28
C SER A 162 -8.16 -8.16 -23.52
N ILE A 163 -8.33 -6.85 -23.35
CA ILE A 163 -7.22 -5.90 -23.42
C ILE A 163 -6.16 -6.23 -22.37
N TRP A 164 -6.55 -6.50 -21.12
CA TRP A 164 -5.62 -6.93 -20.09
C TRP A 164 -4.85 -8.19 -20.50
N LYS A 165 -5.57 -9.21 -20.94
CA LYS A 165 -5.00 -10.50 -21.32
C LYS A 165 -4.01 -10.40 -22.48
N THR A 166 -4.25 -9.50 -23.43
CA THR A 166 -3.33 -9.23 -24.54
C THR A 166 -1.91 -8.91 -24.06
N TYR A 167 -1.77 -8.26 -22.91
CA TYR A 167 -0.47 -7.94 -22.34
C TYR A 167 -0.01 -8.93 -21.26
N ALA A 168 -0.92 -9.49 -20.48
CA ALA A 168 -0.60 -10.23 -19.26
C ALA A 168 -0.46 -11.74 -19.46
N GLU A 169 -1.16 -12.33 -20.44
CA GLU A 169 -1.14 -13.79 -20.63
C GLU A 169 0.19 -14.27 -21.23
N PRO A 170 0.80 -15.34 -20.67
CA PRO A 170 2.12 -15.83 -21.08
C PRO A 170 2.24 -16.20 -22.57
N HIS A 171 1.13 -16.57 -23.19
CA HIS A 171 1.07 -16.98 -24.60
C HIS A 171 0.69 -15.84 -25.56
N SER A 172 0.45 -14.63 -25.03
CA SER A 172 0.24 -13.47 -25.89
C SER A 172 1.55 -13.07 -26.57
N PRO A 173 1.54 -12.81 -27.90
CA PRO A 173 2.74 -12.35 -28.62
C PRO A 173 3.37 -11.10 -27.99
N LEU A 174 2.56 -10.23 -27.37
CA LEU A 174 3.05 -9.01 -26.74
C LEU A 174 3.68 -9.31 -25.37
N SER A 175 3.13 -10.22 -24.58
CA SER A 175 3.67 -10.55 -23.27
C SER A 175 5.02 -11.25 -23.36
N HIS A 176 5.20 -12.14 -24.32
CA HIS A 176 6.42 -12.94 -24.43
C HIS A 176 7.64 -12.10 -24.82
N SER A 177 7.46 -11.11 -25.68
CA SER A 177 8.59 -10.36 -26.25
C SER A 177 8.91 -9.06 -25.49
N TYR A 178 7.93 -8.42 -24.85
CA TYR A 178 8.06 -7.05 -24.36
C TYR A 178 7.71 -6.87 -22.90
N LEU A 179 7.07 -7.85 -22.28
CA LEU A 179 6.72 -7.84 -20.86
C LEU A 179 7.77 -8.63 -20.06
N LYS A 180 8.27 -8.03 -18.99
CA LYS A 180 9.23 -8.67 -18.10
C LYS A 180 8.86 -8.51 -16.63
N ALA A 181 8.83 -9.61 -15.90
CA ALA A 181 9.00 -9.63 -14.46
C ALA A 181 10.51 -9.57 -14.18
N LEU A 182 11.01 -8.43 -13.71
CA LEU A 182 12.45 -8.20 -13.55
C LEU A 182 13.03 -8.98 -12.38
N THR A 183 14.15 -9.64 -12.59
CA THR A 183 15.02 -10.13 -11.51
C THR A 183 15.61 -8.95 -10.71
N SER A 184 16.19 -9.22 -9.55
CA SER A 184 16.83 -8.18 -8.72
C SER A 184 17.99 -7.50 -9.46
N GLU A 185 18.74 -8.23 -10.27
CA GLU A 185 19.87 -7.73 -11.07
C GLU A 185 19.38 -6.87 -12.24
N GLU A 186 18.39 -7.35 -12.99
CA GLU A 186 17.77 -6.59 -14.08
C GLU A 186 17.15 -5.29 -13.56
N ARG A 187 16.48 -5.33 -12.42
CA ARG A 187 15.93 -4.17 -11.73
C ARG A 187 17.01 -3.16 -11.37
N THR A 188 18.10 -3.63 -10.76
CA THR A 188 19.22 -2.76 -10.39
C THR A 188 19.83 -2.10 -11.64
N SER A 189 20.04 -2.86 -12.71
CA SER A 189 20.54 -2.35 -13.98
C SER A 189 19.58 -1.33 -14.62
N LEU A 190 18.28 -1.59 -14.57
CA LEU A 190 17.26 -0.66 -15.08
C LEU A 190 17.26 0.65 -14.27
N LEU A 191 17.22 0.58 -12.94
CA LEU A 191 17.16 1.75 -12.06
C LEU A 191 18.35 2.71 -12.25
N ARG A 192 19.53 2.20 -12.59
CA ARG A 192 20.71 3.05 -12.89
C ARG A 192 20.53 3.90 -14.15
N ARG A 193 19.72 3.44 -15.10
CA ARG A 193 19.49 4.08 -16.41
C ARG A 193 18.23 4.93 -16.45
N MET A 194 17.34 4.77 -15.49
CA MET A 194 16.08 5.51 -15.44
C MET A 194 16.26 6.93 -14.90
N PRO A 195 15.43 7.88 -15.31
CA PRO A 195 15.41 9.22 -14.76
C PRO A 195 15.05 9.19 -13.28
N LYS A 196 15.71 10.01 -12.46
CA LYS A 196 15.36 10.19 -11.04
C LYS A 196 13.97 10.80 -10.86
N LYS A 197 13.55 11.64 -11.80
CA LYS A 197 12.19 12.19 -11.92
C LYS A 197 11.74 12.04 -13.37
N SER A 198 10.44 11.77 -13.55
CA SER A 198 9.87 11.69 -14.89
C SER A 198 10.03 13.01 -15.66
N VAL A 199 10.04 12.94 -16.97
CA VAL A 199 10.12 14.15 -17.84
C VAL A 199 8.99 15.13 -17.53
N TRP A 200 7.84 14.62 -17.13
CA TRP A 200 6.63 15.39 -16.80
C TRP A 200 6.73 16.10 -15.45
N GLU A 201 7.36 15.53 -14.45
CA GLU A 201 7.57 16.14 -13.13
C GLU A 201 8.70 17.19 -13.12
N LYS A 202 9.64 17.12 -14.05
CA LYS A 202 10.73 18.12 -14.15
C LYS A 202 10.27 19.49 -14.59
N ARG A 203 9.09 19.61 -15.20
CA ARG A 203 8.57 20.86 -15.79
C ARG A 203 7.72 21.70 -14.85
N SER A 204 7.33 21.17 -13.69
CA SER A 204 6.56 21.94 -12.72
C SER A 204 7.45 22.55 -11.65
N THR A 205 8.07 23.69 -11.92
CA THR A 205 8.51 24.55 -10.82
C THR A 205 7.27 25.20 -10.21
N LYS A 206 7.24 25.31 -8.88
CA LYS A 206 6.11 25.89 -8.14
C LYS A 206 5.69 27.28 -8.64
N ARG A 207 6.62 27.98 -9.29
CA ARG A 207 6.46 29.33 -9.85
C ARG A 207 5.73 29.33 -11.21
N GLU A 208 6.10 28.39 -12.10
CA GLU A 208 5.45 28.27 -13.43
C GLU A 208 3.99 27.81 -13.32
N VAL A 209 3.70 26.91 -12.40
CA VAL A 209 2.33 26.47 -12.11
C VAL A 209 1.50 27.66 -11.63
N THR A 210 2.02 28.50 -10.74
CA THR A 210 1.28 29.64 -10.18
C THR A 210 1.00 30.73 -11.22
N GLU A 211 1.90 30.95 -12.18
CA GLU A 211 1.72 32.00 -13.20
C GLU A 211 0.84 31.58 -14.38
N LEU A 212 1.00 30.36 -14.86
CA LEU A 212 0.18 29.80 -15.95
C LEU A 212 -1.30 29.59 -15.55
N TRP A 213 -1.56 29.35 -14.27
CA TRP A 213 -2.91 29.00 -13.79
C TRP A 213 -3.61 30.12 -13.03
N LYS A 214 -3.03 31.31 -12.94
CA LYS A 214 -3.69 32.49 -12.36
C LYS A 214 -5.07 32.80 -12.94
N PRO A 215 -5.31 32.68 -14.26
CA PRO A 215 -6.64 32.88 -14.83
C PRO A 215 -7.64 31.78 -14.46
N LEU A 216 -7.18 30.59 -14.12
CA LEU A 216 -7.99 29.43 -13.76
C LEU A 216 -8.24 29.33 -12.25
N SER A 217 -7.69 30.26 -11.46
CA SER A 217 -7.90 30.31 -10.01
C SER A 217 -9.37 30.59 -9.61
N HIS A 218 -10.22 30.92 -10.55
CA HIS A 218 -11.67 31.08 -10.38
C HIS A 218 -12.47 29.85 -10.80
N VAL A 219 -11.86 28.89 -11.51
CA VAL A 219 -12.46 27.56 -11.60
C VAL A 219 -12.23 26.96 -10.21
N PRO A 220 -13.28 26.61 -9.45
CA PRO A 220 -13.06 25.84 -8.23
C PRO A 220 -12.32 24.59 -8.69
N LEU A 221 -11.00 24.57 -8.58
CA LEU A 221 -10.27 23.32 -8.47
C LEU A 221 -11.07 22.57 -7.44
N ALA A 222 -11.76 21.53 -7.86
CA ALA A 222 -12.48 20.66 -6.94
C ALA A 222 -11.57 20.53 -5.77
N ASN A 223 -11.92 21.24 -4.75
CA ASN A 223 -11.05 21.64 -3.66
C ASN A 223 -10.06 20.54 -3.44
N SER A 224 -8.81 20.83 -3.19
CA SER A 224 -7.77 19.94 -2.72
C SER A 224 -8.24 18.78 -1.79
N THR A 225 -9.52 18.51 -1.75
CA THR A 225 -10.25 17.30 -1.36
C THR A 225 -9.73 16.03 -2.03
N ILE A 226 -8.95 16.14 -3.09
CA ILE A 226 -8.16 15.01 -3.61
C ILE A 226 -7.19 14.50 -2.54
N VAL A 227 -6.78 15.37 -1.66
CA VAL A 227 -5.99 15.04 -0.47
C VAL A 227 -6.86 15.07 0.80
N GLN A 228 -8.03 15.67 0.74
CA GLN A 228 -9.05 15.48 1.76
C GLN A 228 -9.89 14.26 1.40
N HIS A 229 -9.22 13.14 1.38
CA HIS A 229 -9.65 12.03 2.15
C HIS A 229 -11.16 11.94 2.42
N ARG A 230 -11.85 11.04 1.78
CA ARG A 230 -12.49 10.11 2.71
C ARG A 230 -11.34 9.59 3.55
N LYS A 231 -11.38 9.96 4.85
CA LYS A 231 -10.41 9.58 5.86
C LYS A 231 -9.95 8.17 5.57
N PRO A 232 -8.64 7.91 5.37
CA PRO A 232 -8.15 6.56 5.49
C PRO A 232 -8.80 5.98 6.72
N THR A 233 -9.06 4.69 6.75
CA THR A 233 -9.61 4.00 7.95
C THR A 233 -9.10 4.79 9.13
N PRO A 234 -9.97 5.53 9.85
CA PRO A 234 -9.51 6.68 10.60
C PRO A 234 -8.37 6.21 11.46
N LEU A 235 -7.27 6.97 11.57
CA LEU A 235 -6.17 6.62 12.48
C LEU A 235 -6.68 6.23 13.86
N SER A 236 -7.90 6.65 14.21
CA SER A 236 -8.68 6.18 15.36
C SER A 236 -9.02 4.70 15.34
N ALA A 237 -9.15 4.05 14.19
CA ALA A 237 -9.36 2.60 14.12
C ALA A 237 -8.07 1.84 14.46
N PHE A 238 -6.91 2.48 14.26
CA PHE A 238 -5.61 1.95 14.67
C PHE A 238 -5.09 2.58 15.96
N GLN A 239 -5.87 3.46 16.61
CA GLN A 239 -5.52 4.03 17.91
C GLN A 239 -5.93 3.05 19.01
N GLY A 240 -4.94 2.38 19.58
CA GLY A 240 -5.13 1.45 20.67
C GLY A 240 -4.22 1.75 21.85
N ASP A 241 -4.51 1.09 22.94
CA ASP A 241 -3.67 1.08 24.14
C ASP A 241 -2.69 -0.08 24.15
N TYR A 242 -2.93 -1.08 23.30
CA TYR A 242 -2.04 -2.22 23.11
C TYR A 242 -1.91 -2.61 21.64
N LEU A 243 -0.78 -3.23 21.33
CA LEU A 243 -0.47 -3.86 20.04
C LEU A 243 0.08 -5.25 20.32
N LEU A 244 -0.61 -6.29 19.88
CA LEU A 244 -0.11 -7.65 19.82
C LEU A 244 0.30 -7.95 18.37
N MET A 245 1.47 -8.53 18.15
CA MET A 245 2.00 -8.72 16.81
C MET A 245 2.93 -9.93 16.72
N ASP A 246 2.86 -10.65 15.59
CA ASP A 246 3.83 -11.68 15.22
C ASP A 246 5.21 -11.08 14.95
N VAL A 247 6.23 -11.77 15.45
CA VAL A 247 7.62 -11.50 15.11
C VAL A 247 8.13 -12.58 14.17
N LEU A 248 8.31 -12.22 12.91
CA LEU A 248 8.86 -13.13 11.91
C LEU A 248 10.38 -13.08 11.89
N LYS A 249 11.01 -14.08 11.24
CA LYS A 249 12.47 -14.11 11.05
C LYS A 249 12.91 -12.86 10.28
N GLU A 250 13.64 -11.99 10.93
CA GLU A 250 14.17 -10.77 10.33
C GLU A 250 15.60 -10.97 9.83
N THR A 251 15.95 -10.26 8.77
CA THR A 251 17.31 -10.31 8.20
C THR A 251 18.35 -9.73 9.18
N ARG A 252 17.93 -8.82 10.05
CA ARG A 252 18.76 -8.21 11.10
C ARG A 252 18.26 -8.68 12.46
N ARG A 253 19.12 -9.36 13.20
CA ARG A 253 18.79 -10.14 14.39
C ARG A 253 18.01 -9.43 15.51
N THR A 254 18.18 -8.12 15.65
CA THR A 254 17.58 -7.33 16.73
C THR A 254 16.55 -6.30 16.25
N GLN A 255 16.29 -6.24 14.94
CA GLN A 255 15.38 -5.26 14.37
C GLN A 255 14.10 -5.92 13.90
N MET A 256 12.97 -5.42 14.36
CA MET A 256 11.65 -5.83 13.98
C MET A 256 11.04 -4.84 12.97
N GLN A 257 10.48 -5.36 11.89
CA GLN A 257 9.76 -4.54 10.92
C GLN A 257 8.33 -4.29 11.40
N LEU A 258 7.89 -3.04 11.32
CA LEU A 258 6.57 -2.58 11.70
C LEU A 258 5.77 -2.21 10.45
N PRO A 259 4.59 -2.81 10.22
CA PRO A 259 3.67 -2.38 9.18
C PRO A 259 3.29 -0.90 9.33
N LEU A 260 3.03 -0.21 8.22
CA LEU A 260 2.70 1.21 8.24
C LEU A 260 1.48 1.55 9.12
N PRO A 261 0.38 0.77 9.12
CA PRO A 261 -0.74 1.01 10.03
C PRO A 261 -0.35 0.98 11.50
N VAL A 262 0.58 0.10 11.87
CA VAL A 262 1.14 0.03 13.24
C VAL A 262 1.95 1.29 13.55
N VAL A 263 2.79 1.74 12.61
CA VAL A 263 3.64 2.92 12.79
C VAL A 263 2.80 4.19 12.95
N THR A 264 1.84 4.40 12.05
CA THR A 264 1.03 5.62 12.03
C THR A 264 -0.08 5.61 13.08
N GLY A 265 -0.71 4.47 13.30
CA GLY A 265 -1.82 4.31 14.24
C GLY A 265 -1.36 4.15 15.68
N PHE A 266 -0.57 3.11 15.97
CA PHE A 266 -0.17 2.79 17.34
C PHE A 266 0.97 3.67 17.84
N PHE A 267 2.08 3.75 17.09
CA PHE A 267 3.24 4.57 17.47
C PHE A 267 3.05 6.07 17.20
N ARG A 268 2.04 6.46 16.44
CA ARG A 268 1.70 7.85 16.10
C ARG A 268 2.85 8.61 15.44
N VAL A 269 3.53 7.96 14.52
CA VAL A 269 4.60 8.54 13.73
C VAL A 269 4.10 8.81 12.32
N LYS A 270 4.18 10.06 11.87
CA LYS A 270 3.76 10.46 10.54
C LYS A 270 4.66 9.83 9.48
N ARG A 271 4.11 9.61 8.28
CA ARG A 271 4.89 9.18 7.14
C ARG A 271 6.00 10.21 6.84
N GLY A 272 7.23 9.75 6.60
CA GLY A 272 8.38 10.63 6.35
C GLY A 272 9.00 11.28 7.61
N GLU A 273 8.33 11.21 8.75
CA GLU A 273 8.85 11.78 10.00
C GLU A 273 10.00 10.93 10.55
N HIS A 274 11.13 11.56 10.84
CA HIS A 274 12.16 10.95 11.68
C HIS A 274 11.66 10.98 13.13
N ALA A 275 11.45 9.81 13.68
CA ALA A 275 10.85 9.72 15.00
C ALA A 275 11.59 8.73 15.89
N GLU A 276 11.58 9.03 17.16
CA GLU A 276 12.04 8.16 18.22
C GLU A 276 10.90 7.85 19.17
N VAL A 277 10.95 6.68 19.76
CA VAL A 277 10.02 6.20 20.77
C VAL A 277 10.79 5.77 22.00
N ASN A 278 10.21 5.96 23.18
CA ASN A 278 10.76 5.48 24.42
C ASN A 278 10.10 4.13 24.73
N VAL A 279 10.89 3.08 24.80
CA VAL A 279 10.42 1.73 25.06
C VAL A 279 11.05 1.16 26.31
N ALA A 280 10.25 0.56 27.16
CA ALA A 280 10.68 -0.17 28.35
C ALA A 280 10.31 -1.64 28.23
N ILE A 281 11.10 -2.52 28.82
CA ILE A 281 10.78 -3.94 28.89
C ILE A 281 9.87 -4.16 30.09
N LEU A 282 8.82 -4.93 29.88
CA LEU A 282 7.94 -5.40 30.94
C LEU A 282 8.29 -6.87 31.22
N SER A 283 8.78 -7.13 32.42
CA SER A 283 9.13 -8.46 32.95
C SER A 283 8.38 -8.75 34.24
N PRO A 284 8.47 -9.96 34.80
CA PRO A 284 7.90 -10.26 36.13
C PRO A 284 8.45 -9.37 37.26
N GLU A 285 9.69 -8.92 37.11
CA GLU A 285 10.35 -8.02 38.08
C GLU A 285 9.89 -6.57 37.97
N GLY A 286 9.11 -6.25 36.91
CA GLY A 286 8.55 -4.92 36.67
C GLY A 286 8.98 -4.29 35.36
N LEU A 287 8.92 -2.97 35.34
CA LEU A 287 9.19 -2.15 34.17
C LEU A 287 10.62 -1.60 34.21
N THR A 288 11.41 -1.89 33.18
CA THR A 288 12.77 -1.31 33.07
C THR A 288 12.72 0.21 32.82
N GLN A 289 13.87 0.87 32.96
CA GLN A 289 14.02 2.25 32.52
C GLN A 289 13.78 2.34 31.00
N PRO A 290 12.98 3.31 30.53
CA PRO A 290 12.72 3.47 29.11
C PRO A 290 13.99 3.83 28.34
N ILE A 291 14.20 3.12 27.24
CA ILE A 291 15.31 3.37 26.30
C ILE A 291 14.74 4.05 25.07
N ARG A 292 15.44 5.08 24.62
CA ARG A 292 15.10 5.81 23.39
C ARG A 292 15.53 5.00 22.17
N ARG A 293 14.58 4.71 21.27
CA ARG A 293 14.80 3.90 20.07
C ARG A 293 14.32 4.66 18.83
N PRO A 294 15.17 4.78 17.79
CA PRO A 294 14.76 5.35 16.53
C PRO A 294 13.84 4.38 15.77
N LEU A 295 12.80 4.92 15.13
CA LEU A 295 12.00 4.22 14.13
C LEU A 295 12.63 4.44 12.75
N VAL A 296 13.53 3.56 12.36
CA VAL A 296 14.31 3.67 11.13
C VAL A 296 13.46 3.28 9.93
N MET A 297 13.51 4.08 8.86
CA MET A 297 12.87 3.74 7.60
C MET A 297 13.46 2.45 7.01
N SER A 298 12.60 1.54 6.62
CA SER A 298 12.93 0.32 5.90
C SER A 298 12.11 0.27 4.63
N GLY A 299 12.65 0.87 3.57
CA GLY A 299 11.85 1.10 2.36
C GLY A 299 10.78 2.18 2.57
N THR A 300 9.82 2.25 1.66
CA THR A 300 8.78 3.28 1.64
C THR A 300 7.58 2.99 2.52
N SER A 301 7.34 1.73 2.86
CA SER A 301 6.11 1.25 3.51
C SER A 301 6.31 0.67 4.90
N MET A 302 7.55 0.46 5.35
CA MET A 302 7.83 -0.15 6.65
C MET A 302 8.86 0.64 7.43
N ARG A 303 8.77 0.55 8.77
CA ARG A 303 9.81 1.03 9.67
C ARG A 303 10.34 -0.11 10.51
N ARG A 304 11.55 0.04 11.01
CA ARG A 304 12.18 -0.89 11.93
C ARG A 304 12.34 -0.26 13.29
N ILE A 305 12.10 -1.06 14.32
CA ILE A 305 12.44 -0.76 15.70
C ILE A 305 13.43 -1.80 16.18
N GLU A 306 14.41 -1.36 16.96
CA GLU A 306 15.34 -2.28 17.59
C GLU A 306 14.72 -2.82 18.89
N VAL A 307 14.70 -4.15 18.99
CA VAL A 307 14.25 -4.92 20.16
C VAL A 307 15.32 -5.97 20.45
N PRO A 308 16.34 -5.64 21.28
CA PRO A 308 17.52 -6.48 21.47
C PRO A 308 17.23 -7.89 22.01
N GLU A 309 16.12 -8.04 22.71
CA GLU A 309 15.67 -9.30 23.31
C GLU A 309 15.15 -10.29 22.25
N ILE A 310 14.81 -9.81 21.05
CA ILE A 310 14.53 -10.68 19.92
C ILE A 310 15.84 -11.27 19.42
N LYS A 311 16.37 -12.26 20.12
CA LYS A 311 17.55 -13.05 19.71
C LYS A 311 17.14 -14.04 18.63
N THR A 312 16.96 -13.56 17.41
CA THR A 312 16.27 -14.33 16.39
C THR A 312 17.14 -15.31 15.64
N ARG A 313 17.18 -16.52 16.10
CA ARG A 313 17.11 -17.70 15.22
C ARG A 313 15.73 -18.38 15.27
N ALA A 314 14.86 -17.99 16.18
CA ALA A 314 13.56 -18.61 16.37
C ALA A 314 12.49 -17.95 15.49
N ARG A 315 11.84 -18.74 14.66
CA ARG A 315 10.55 -18.40 14.04
C ARG A 315 9.48 -18.48 15.14
N ASN A 316 8.48 -17.60 15.04
CA ASN A 316 7.25 -17.63 15.84
C ASN A 316 7.45 -17.19 17.29
N LEU A 317 7.74 -15.91 17.45
CA LEU A 317 7.53 -15.17 18.68
C LEU A 317 6.36 -14.21 18.46
N ALA A 318 5.66 -13.87 19.53
CA ALA A 318 4.78 -12.70 19.51
C ALA A 318 5.37 -11.64 20.47
N ILE A 319 5.02 -10.39 20.20
CA ILE A 319 5.37 -9.25 21.04
C ILE A 319 4.10 -8.49 21.40
N LEU A 320 3.96 -8.15 22.65
CA LEU A 320 2.88 -7.31 23.13
C LEU A 320 3.45 -5.97 23.57
N PHE A 321 3.03 -4.90 22.88
CA PHE A 321 3.29 -3.53 23.30
C PHE A 321 2.11 -2.93 24.05
N LEU A 322 2.40 -2.18 25.08
CA LEU A 322 1.46 -1.40 25.86
C LEU A 322 1.81 0.07 25.75
N LYS A 323 0.81 0.92 25.57
CA LYS A 323 0.99 2.37 25.60
C LYS A 323 1.06 2.84 27.05
N LEU A 324 2.08 3.61 27.37
CA LEU A 324 2.26 4.26 28.65
C LEU A 324 1.79 5.73 28.62
N ARG A 325 1.64 6.35 29.82
CA ARG A 325 1.40 7.80 29.93
C ARG A 325 2.56 8.58 29.32
N GLY A 326 2.25 9.60 28.55
CA GLY A 326 3.22 10.48 27.89
C GLY A 326 3.32 10.24 26.36
N ARG A 327 4.01 11.17 25.70
CA ARG A 327 4.15 11.13 24.22
C ARG A 327 5.14 10.05 23.82
N ARG A 328 4.71 9.09 22.96
CA ARG A 328 5.56 8.03 22.38
C ARG A 328 6.30 7.19 23.43
N ARG A 329 5.62 6.86 24.52
CA ARG A 329 6.13 5.97 25.57
C ARG A 329 5.39 4.65 25.53
N PHE A 330 6.14 3.56 25.50
CA PHE A 330 5.61 2.20 25.39
C PHE A 330 6.35 1.26 26.31
N ALA A 331 5.67 0.22 26.74
CA ALA A 331 6.29 -0.96 27.32
C ALA A 331 6.08 -2.16 26.37
N TYR A 332 6.95 -3.15 26.39
CA TYR A 332 6.73 -4.40 25.68
C TYR A 332 7.17 -5.61 26.48
N CYS A 333 6.55 -6.74 26.20
CA CYS A 333 7.02 -8.05 26.61
C CYS A 333 7.05 -8.99 25.40
N ILE A 334 7.95 -9.96 25.43
CA ILE A 334 8.09 -11.00 24.40
C ILE A 334 7.35 -12.23 24.91
N LEU A 335 6.61 -12.85 24.00
CA LEU A 335 5.87 -14.09 24.23
C LEU A 335 6.56 -15.21 23.45
N PRO A 336 7.41 -16.02 24.11
CA PRO A 336 8.12 -17.12 23.47
C PRO A 336 7.16 -18.20 22.98
N ARG A 337 7.45 -18.83 21.85
CA ARG A 337 6.60 -19.84 21.20
C ARG A 337 6.17 -20.98 22.13
N GLU A 338 7.02 -21.36 23.04
CA GLU A 338 6.79 -22.50 23.94
C GLU A 338 5.95 -22.13 25.18
N SER A 339 5.62 -20.85 25.33
CA SER A 339 4.82 -20.35 26.46
C SER A 339 3.31 -20.49 26.21
N ASP A 340 2.56 -20.70 27.30
CA ASP A 340 1.09 -20.64 27.23
C ASP A 340 0.59 -19.28 26.77
N SER A 341 1.29 -18.20 27.14
CA SER A 341 1.00 -16.85 26.68
C SER A 341 1.10 -16.73 25.16
N TYR A 342 2.06 -17.42 24.51
CA TYR A 342 2.14 -17.44 23.05
C TYR A 342 0.93 -18.15 22.42
N ARG A 343 0.48 -19.30 22.95
CA ARG A 343 -0.69 -20.01 22.42
C ARG A 343 -1.94 -19.14 22.46
N VAL A 344 -2.14 -18.43 23.56
CA VAL A 344 -3.26 -17.48 23.70
C VAL A 344 -3.10 -16.30 22.73
N ALA A 345 -1.89 -15.77 22.57
CA ALA A 345 -1.60 -14.69 21.63
C ALA A 345 -1.84 -15.13 20.17
N ASP A 346 -1.44 -16.33 19.81
CA ASP A 346 -1.62 -16.93 18.48
C ASP A 346 -3.10 -17.06 18.14
N GLN A 347 -3.92 -17.59 19.04
CA GLN A 347 -5.37 -17.67 18.89
C GLN A 347 -6.03 -16.28 18.77
N LEU A 348 -5.57 -15.30 19.55
CA LEU A 348 -6.07 -13.92 19.42
C LEU A 348 -5.75 -13.32 18.05
N LEU A 349 -4.53 -13.55 17.55
CA LEU A 349 -4.08 -13.08 16.25
C LEU A 349 -4.80 -13.81 15.11
N GLU A 350 -5.10 -15.11 15.26
CA GLU A 350 -5.86 -15.88 14.28
C GLU A 350 -7.30 -15.39 14.18
N ASN A 351 -7.97 -15.18 15.31
CA ASN A 351 -9.38 -14.84 15.36
C ASN A 351 -9.67 -13.34 15.13
N HIS A 352 -8.75 -12.46 15.49
CA HIS A 352 -8.98 -11.01 15.53
C HIS A 352 -7.85 -10.18 14.93
N GLY A 353 -6.75 -10.80 14.53
CA GLY A 353 -5.60 -10.12 13.95
C GLY A 353 -5.88 -9.60 12.54
N GLN A 354 -5.24 -8.50 12.21
CA GLN A 354 -5.15 -7.99 10.84
C GLN A 354 -3.88 -8.54 10.20
N GLN A 355 -3.94 -8.90 8.92
CA GLN A 355 -2.75 -9.30 8.19
C GLN A 355 -1.99 -8.07 7.68
N GLY A 356 -0.73 -7.98 8.06
CA GLY A 356 0.23 -7.04 7.49
C GLY A 356 1.08 -7.69 6.41
N ALA A 357 2.03 -6.93 5.90
CA ALA A 357 3.01 -7.43 4.94
C ALA A 357 3.76 -8.68 5.43
N LYS A 358 4.04 -9.63 4.52
CA LYS A 358 4.76 -10.88 4.80
C LYS A 358 4.05 -11.79 5.82
N GLU A 359 2.73 -11.93 5.72
CA GLU A 359 1.92 -12.78 6.61
C GLU A 359 1.98 -12.39 8.09
N ARG A 360 2.46 -11.20 8.38
CA ARG A 360 2.53 -10.68 9.75
C ARG A 360 1.14 -10.34 10.26
N ARG A 361 0.72 -11.01 11.32
CA ARG A 361 -0.55 -10.69 11.98
C ARG A 361 -0.30 -9.66 13.09
N PHE A 362 -1.21 -8.72 13.23
CA PHE A 362 -1.20 -7.77 14.34
C PHE A 362 -2.62 -7.43 14.79
N LEU A 363 -2.78 -7.14 16.07
CA LEU A 363 -4.02 -6.72 16.70
C LEU A 363 -3.76 -5.45 17.50
N ILE A 364 -4.44 -4.37 17.15
CA ILE A 364 -4.44 -3.13 17.92
C ILE A 364 -5.77 -2.99 18.62
N GLY A 365 -5.77 -2.79 19.93
CA GLY A 365 -6.99 -2.67 20.70
C GLY A 365 -6.91 -1.67 21.83
N ARG A 366 -8.07 -1.35 22.42
CA ARG A 366 -8.20 -0.44 23.57
C ARG A 366 -8.37 -1.22 24.86
N LYS A 367 -7.85 -0.68 25.96
CA LYS A 367 -8.20 -1.15 27.29
C LYS A 367 -9.71 -1.02 27.50
N GLY A 368 -10.33 -2.11 27.96
CA GLY A 368 -11.78 -2.17 28.15
C GLY A 368 -12.57 -2.82 27.01
N ASN A 369 -11.97 -3.13 25.85
CA ASN A 369 -12.63 -3.94 24.85
C ASN A 369 -12.68 -5.44 25.26
N LYS A 370 -13.48 -6.26 24.54
CA LYS A 370 -13.66 -7.70 24.85
C LYS A 370 -12.32 -8.46 24.84
N GLN A 371 -11.41 -8.12 23.92
CA GLN A 371 -10.10 -8.77 23.81
C GLN A 371 -9.16 -8.38 24.95
N TRP A 372 -9.35 -7.21 25.58
CA TRP A 372 -8.48 -6.76 26.66
C TRP A 372 -8.42 -7.71 27.87
N ALA A 373 -9.54 -8.36 28.20
CA ALA A 373 -9.56 -9.34 29.29
C ALA A 373 -8.58 -10.48 29.04
N VAL A 374 -8.50 -10.96 27.79
CA VAL A 374 -7.55 -12.00 27.37
C VAL A 374 -6.13 -11.43 27.24
N VAL A 375 -5.96 -10.25 26.66
CA VAL A 375 -4.63 -9.61 26.54
C VAL A 375 -3.97 -9.40 27.89
N LYS A 376 -4.71 -9.10 28.95
CA LYS A 376 -4.17 -9.00 30.30
C LYS A 376 -3.50 -10.28 30.79
N THR A 377 -3.97 -11.45 30.37
CA THR A 377 -3.40 -12.74 30.77
C THR A 377 -2.02 -13.00 30.13
N LEU A 378 -1.67 -12.24 29.09
CA LEU A 378 -0.38 -12.30 28.41
C LEU A 378 0.71 -11.51 29.11
N LEU A 379 0.34 -10.66 30.06
CA LEU A 379 1.32 -9.87 30.82
C LEU A 379 2.14 -10.77 31.75
N PRO A 380 3.43 -10.47 31.92
CA PRO A 380 4.28 -11.16 32.88
C PRO A 380 3.66 -11.10 34.27
N LYS A 381 3.65 -12.23 34.96
CA LYS A 381 3.14 -12.37 36.35
C LYS A 381 4.25 -12.21 37.32
#